data_d8ee356fa8726f6db0bdb83155608af9
#
_entry.id   d8ee356fa8726f6db0bdb83155608af9
#
_cell.length_a   1.000
_cell.length_b   1.000
_cell.length_c   1.000
_cell.angle_alpha   90.00
_cell.angle_beta   90.00
_cell.angle_gamma   90.00
#
_symmetry.space_group_name_H-M   'P 1'
#
loop_
_entity.id
_entity.type
_entity.pdbx_description
1 polymer ?
#
loop_
_entity_poly.entity_id
_entity_poly.type
_entity_poly.pdbx_seq_one_letter_code
_entity_poly.pdbx_strand_id
1 'polypeptide(L)'
;MQSFLQSSELIISYFQSSLPAYLVLVFVFSLCVGSFLNVVIYRLPKMMERSWQQEYQQYFQPDQTVVESEPFNLAVPRSRCPHCQHQLTAADNIPLLSYLSLGGKCRYCRAPISRRYPLVELATALLSVVVAWQTGATSLGLLYLLVTWALVALSAIDIDTMLLPDQINLPLLWLALLA
;
A
#
# COMPACT_ATOMS: atom_id res chain seq x y z
N MET A 1 -30.10 0.14 -12.49
CA MET A 1 -29.16 -0.99 -12.59
C MET A 1 -28.66 -1.18 -14.03
N GLN A 2 -29.53 -1.19 -15.05
CA GLN A 2 -29.14 -1.32 -16.47
C GLN A 2 -28.23 -0.17 -16.98
N SER A 3 -28.49 1.08 -16.61
CA SER A 3 -27.66 2.23 -17.00
C SER A 3 -26.24 2.17 -16.43
N PHE A 4 -26.07 1.65 -15.22
CA PHE A 4 -24.76 1.47 -14.59
C PHE A 4 -23.93 0.40 -15.29
N LEU A 5 -24.55 -0.74 -15.65
CA LEU A 5 -23.89 -1.83 -16.39
C LEU A 5 -23.47 -1.36 -17.79
N GLN A 6 -24.33 -0.61 -18.49
CA GLN A 6 -24.02 -0.07 -19.81
C GLN A 6 -22.86 0.94 -19.78
N SER A 7 -22.77 1.77 -18.74
CA SER A 7 -21.64 2.69 -18.55
C SER A 7 -20.34 1.96 -18.27
N SER A 8 -20.36 0.86 -17.49
CA SER A 8 -19.17 0.06 -17.22
C SER A 8 -18.65 -0.66 -18.46
N GLU A 9 -19.53 -1.17 -19.33
CA GLU A 9 -19.13 -1.80 -20.59
C GLU A 9 -18.49 -0.79 -21.55
N LEU A 10 -19.03 0.43 -21.64
CA LEU A 10 -18.44 1.50 -22.46
C LEU A 10 -17.03 1.89 -21.97
N ILE A 11 -16.82 1.99 -20.67
CA ILE A 11 -15.51 2.30 -20.08
C ILE A 11 -14.51 1.17 -20.38
N ILE A 12 -14.90 -0.09 -20.19
CA ILE A 12 -14.05 -1.24 -20.47
C ILE A 12 -13.69 -1.29 -21.97
N SER A 13 -14.66 -1.11 -22.86
CA SER A 13 -14.44 -1.10 -24.32
C SER A 13 -13.49 0.02 -24.75
N TYR A 14 -13.61 1.20 -24.13
CA TYR A 14 -12.69 2.32 -24.38
C TYR A 14 -11.25 1.97 -24.01
N PHE A 15 -11.03 1.39 -22.81
CA PHE A 15 -9.69 0.99 -22.38
C PHE A 15 -9.13 -0.20 -23.16
N GLN A 16 -9.97 -1.09 -23.67
CA GLN A 16 -9.55 -2.15 -24.58
C GLN A 16 -9.13 -1.61 -25.96
N SER A 17 -9.75 -0.52 -26.41
CA SER A 17 -9.41 0.14 -27.70
C SER A 17 -8.21 1.07 -27.58
N SER A 18 -7.91 1.60 -26.39
CA SER A 18 -6.83 2.56 -26.14
C SER A 18 -5.83 2.06 -25.08
N LEU A 19 -4.99 1.10 -25.48
CA LEU A 19 -3.96 0.55 -24.60
C LEU A 19 -3.09 1.62 -23.90
N PRO A 20 -2.61 2.70 -24.58
CA PRO A 20 -1.80 3.72 -23.90
C PRO A 20 -2.55 4.43 -22.77
N ALA A 21 -3.84 4.77 -22.96
CA ALA A 21 -4.66 5.41 -21.93
C ALA A 21 -4.86 4.48 -20.73
N TYR A 22 -5.07 3.20 -20.96
CA TYR A 22 -5.17 2.19 -19.92
C TYR A 22 -3.87 2.08 -19.10
N LEU A 23 -2.72 1.98 -19.75
CA LEU A 23 -1.42 1.88 -19.07
C LEU A 23 -1.10 3.13 -18.24
N VAL A 24 -1.43 4.33 -18.74
CA VAL A 24 -1.26 5.58 -17.99
C VAL A 24 -2.18 5.59 -16.75
N LEU A 25 -3.43 5.15 -16.89
CA LEU A 25 -4.35 5.05 -15.76
C LEU A 25 -3.82 4.09 -14.69
N VAL A 26 -3.39 2.88 -15.12
CA VAL A 26 -2.83 1.88 -14.20
C VAL A 26 -1.57 2.43 -13.52
N PHE A 27 -0.69 3.10 -14.25
CA PHE A 27 0.51 3.70 -13.68
C PHE A 27 0.18 4.70 -12.56
N VAL A 28 -0.67 5.70 -12.86
CA VAL A 28 -1.05 6.74 -11.90
C VAL A 28 -1.76 6.14 -10.68
N PHE A 29 -2.70 5.23 -10.91
CA PHE A 29 -3.43 4.55 -9.83
C PHE A 29 -2.48 3.73 -8.96
N SER A 30 -1.56 2.98 -9.56
CA SER A 30 -0.62 2.13 -8.84
C SER A 30 0.45 2.92 -8.09
N LEU A 31 0.76 4.16 -8.49
CA LEU A 31 1.55 5.08 -7.65
C LEU A 31 0.83 5.39 -6.33
N CYS A 32 -0.48 5.66 -6.38
CA CYS A 32 -1.28 5.90 -5.18
C CYS A 32 -1.35 4.63 -4.30
N VAL A 33 -1.53 3.47 -4.91
CA VAL A 33 -1.46 2.18 -4.20
C VAL A 33 -0.08 1.99 -3.55
N GLY A 34 1.01 2.23 -4.27
CA GLY A 34 2.37 2.14 -3.73
C GLY A 34 2.62 3.06 -2.53
N SER A 35 2.05 4.26 -2.56
CA SER A 35 2.09 5.18 -1.41
C SER A 35 1.34 4.61 -0.20
N PHE A 36 0.18 3.97 -0.41
CA PHE A 36 -0.52 3.25 0.65
C PHE A 36 0.26 2.01 1.12
N LEU A 37 0.88 1.26 0.22
CA LEU A 37 1.71 0.12 0.59
C LEU A 37 2.87 0.52 1.51
N ASN A 38 3.47 1.69 1.35
CA ASN A 38 4.46 2.20 2.30
C ASN A 38 3.91 2.29 3.73
N VAL A 39 2.64 2.65 3.91
CA VAL A 39 1.97 2.66 5.21
C VAL A 39 1.80 1.24 5.74
N VAL A 40 1.35 0.30 4.90
CA VAL A 40 1.19 -1.11 5.25
C VAL A 40 2.53 -1.72 5.67
N ILE A 41 3.56 -1.57 4.86
CA ILE A 41 4.92 -2.09 5.09
C ILE A 41 5.47 -1.63 6.44
N TYR A 42 5.24 -0.37 6.81
CA TYR A 42 5.75 0.17 8.07
C TYR A 42 4.89 -0.19 9.28
N ARG A 43 3.55 -0.19 9.12
CA ARG A 43 2.64 -0.32 10.26
C ARG A 43 2.24 -1.74 10.57
N LEU A 44 2.05 -2.59 9.56
CA LEU A 44 1.55 -3.94 9.78
C LEU A 44 2.45 -4.78 10.70
N PRO A 45 3.79 -4.83 10.52
CA PRO A 45 4.66 -5.52 11.47
C PRO A 45 4.56 -4.98 12.89
N LYS A 46 4.50 -3.65 13.05
CA LYS A 46 4.36 -3.03 14.37
C LYS A 46 3.02 -3.32 15.04
N MET A 47 1.95 -3.44 14.26
CA MET A 47 0.65 -3.86 14.78
C MET A 47 0.69 -5.31 15.26
N MET A 48 1.36 -6.19 14.52
CA MET A 48 1.57 -7.58 14.92
C MET A 48 2.41 -7.69 16.21
N GLU A 49 3.53 -6.97 16.28
CA GLU A 49 4.36 -6.92 17.49
C GLU A 49 3.57 -6.47 18.72
N ARG A 50 2.72 -5.45 18.57
CA ARG A 50 1.86 -4.96 19.66
C ARG A 50 0.82 -6.01 20.08
N SER A 51 0.18 -6.69 19.12
CA SER A 51 -0.79 -7.75 19.47
C SER A 51 -0.11 -8.91 20.19
N TRP A 52 1.06 -9.35 19.75
CA TRP A 52 1.84 -10.40 20.43
C TRP A 52 2.26 -10.00 21.85
N GLN A 53 2.68 -8.74 22.04
CA GLN A 53 3.01 -8.22 23.37
C GLN A 53 1.79 -8.20 24.29
N GLN A 54 0.63 -7.79 23.79
CA GLN A 54 -0.63 -7.80 24.56
C GLN A 54 -1.07 -9.23 24.94
N GLU A 55 -1.01 -10.16 23.97
CA GLU A 55 -1.28 -11.57 24.23
C GLU A 55 -0.33 -12.15 25.28
N TYR A 56 0.98 -11.88 25.15
CA TYR A 56 1.98 -12.30 26.12
C TYR A 56 1.67 -11.78 27.53
N GLN A 57 1.39 -10.48 27.66
CA GLN A 57 1.05 -9.86 28.95
C GLN A 57 -0.22 -10.49 29.54
N GLN A 58 -1.24 -10.72 28.73
CA GLN A 58 -2.50 -11.31 29.19
C GLN A 58 -2.32 -12.75 29.72
N TYR A 59 -1.44 -13.55 29.10
CA TYR A 59 -1.21 -14.93 29.52
C TYR A 59 -0.23 -15.07 30.69
N PHE A 60 0.82 -14.27 30.71
CA PHE A 60 1.92 -14.46 31.67
C PHE A 60 1.93 -13.43 32.82
N GLN A 61 1.22 -12.33 32.69
CA GLN A 61 1.18 -11.25 33.69
C GLN A 61 -0.25 -10.70 33.88
N PRO A 62 -1.24 -11.53 34.24
CA PRO A 62 -2.64 -11.13 34.31
C PRO A 62 -2.94 -10.05 35.36
N ASP A 63 -2.08 -9.93 36.38
CA ASP A 63 -2.25 -8.95 37.48
C ASP A 63 -1.71 -7.54 37.12
N GLN A 64 -1.01 -7.38 36.00
CA GLN A 64 -0.57 -6.08 35.55
C GLN A 64 -1.69 -5.39 34.76
N THR A 65 -2.09 -4.20 35.18
CA THR A 65 -3.02 -3.37 34.42
C THR A 65 -2.45 -3.11 33.04
N VAL A 66 -3.09 -3.66 32.01
CA VAL A 66 -2.75 -3.37 30.61
C VAL A 66 -2.99 -1.86 30.40
N VAL A 67 -1.92 -1.11 30.25
CA VAL A 67 -2.03 0.30 29.90
C VAL A 67 -2.66 0.36 28.52
N GLU A 68 -3.89 0.88 28.42
CA GLU A 68 -4.54 1.13 27.13
C GLU A 68 -3.62 2.01 26.27
N SER A 69 -2.95 1.40 25.31
CA SER A 69 -2.14 2.12 24.34
C SER A 69 -3.07 2.84 23.35
N GLU A 70 -2.71 4.05 22.96
CA GLU A 70 -3.43 4.78 21.91
C GLU A 70 -3.67 3.88 20.68
N PRO A 71 -4.85 4.01 20.03
CA PRO A 71 -5.19 3.17 18.87
C PRO A 71 -4.15 3.36 17.76
N PHE A 72 -3.55 2.24 17.35
CA PHE A 72 -2.56 2.21 16.29
C PHE A 72 -2.99 1.21 15.22
N ASN A 73 -3.39 1.75 14.07
CA ASN A 73 -3.84 0.95 12.91
C ASN A 73 -3.36 1.58 11.60
N LEU A 74 -3.81 1.08 10.45
CA LEU A 74 -3.41 1.61 9.14
C LEU A 74 -3.87 3.06 8.91
N ALA A 75 -4.93 3.53 9.59
CA ALA A 75 -5.49 4.86 9.42
C ALA A 75 -5.04 5.84 10.53
N VAL A 76 -4.82 5.35 11.75
CA VAL A 76 -4.53 6.16 12.95
C VAL A 76 -3.19 5.72 13.55
N PRO A 77 -2.33 6.68 13.94
CA PRO A 77 -2.36 8.13 13.71
C PRO A 77 -2.14 8.51 12.24
N ARG A 78 -2.48 9.73 11.83
CA ARG A 78 -2.16 10.21 10.47
C ARG A 78 -0.64 10.27 10.25
N SER A 79 -0.22 10.24 8.98
CA SER A 79 1.20 10.31 8.61
C SER A 79 1.87 11.57 9.16
N ARG A 80 3.02 11.41 9.80
CA ARG A 80 3.80 12.49 10.43
C ARG A 80 5.26 12.38 10.04
N CYS A 81 5.94 13.51 10.01
CA CYS A 81 7.39 13.51 9.85
C CYS A 81 8.05 12.89 11.09
N PRO A 82 8.97 11.92 10.96
CA PRO A 82 9.61 11.29 12.11
C PRO A 82 10.49 12.25 12.92
N HIS A 83 10.98 13.33 12.31
CA HIS A 83 11.88 14.28 12.97
C HIS A 83 11.14 15.41 13.70
N CYS A 84 10.18 16.08 13.04
CA CYS A 84 9.49 17.22 13.63
C CYS A 84 8.07 16.89 14.10
N GLN A 85 7.59 15.65 13.93
CA GLN A 85 6.26 15.18 14.31
C GLN A 85 5.10 15.97 13.65
N HIS A 86 5.42 16.89 12.71
CA HIS A 86 4.40 17.62 11.98
C HIS A 86 3.57 16.67 11.13
N GLN A 87 2.25 16.82 11.15
CA GLN A 87 1.32 16.00 10.38
C GLN A 87 1.41 16.35 8.90
N LEU A 88 1.57 15.34 8.04
CA LEU A 88 1.64 15.52 6.60
C LEU A 88 0.26 15.83 6.01
N THR A 89 0.21 16.77 5.09
CA THR A 89 -0.99 17.10 4.32
C THR A 89 -1.18 16.10 3.16
N ALA A 90 -2.38 16.09 2.55
CA ALA A 90 -2.62 15.27 1.36
C ALA A 90 -1.64 15.62 0.21
N ALA A 91 -1.30 16.91 0.06
CA ALA A 91 -0.34 17.37 -0.95
C ALA A 91 1.09 16.84 -0.71
N ASP A 92 1.47 16.63 0.57
CA ASP A 92 2.78 16.07 0.91
C ASP A 92 2.85 14.55 0.66
N ASN A 93 1.70 13.90 0.47
CA ASN A 93 1.56 12.46 0.20
C ASN A 93 1.25 12.14 -1.27
N ILE A 94 1.33 13.13 -2.19
CA ILE A 94 1.20 12.85 -3.62
C ILE A 94 2.42 12.02 -4.05
N PRO A 95 2.21 10.77 -4.53
CA PRO A 95 3.29 9.85 -4.80
C PRO A 95 4.30 10.44 -5.80
N LEU A 96 5.59 10.22 -5.58
CA LEU A 96 6.73 10.72 -6.36
C LEU A 96 6.78 12.24 -6.49
N LEU A 97 5.67 12.91 -6.81
CA LEU A 97 5.63 14.35 -7.08
C LEU A 97 6.02 15.17 -5.86
N SER A 98 5.51 14.84 -4.69
CA SER A 98 5.85 15.53 -3.44
C SER A 98 7.35 15.36 -3.11
N TYR A 99 7.87 14.14 -3.28
CA TYR A 99 9.29 13.84 -3.06
C TYR A 99 10.18 14.63 -4.00
N LEU A 100 9.87 14.67 -5.30
CA LEU A 100 10.64 15.41 -6.31
C LEU A 100 10.55 16.92 -6.09
N SER A 101 9.36 17.46 -5.84
CA SER A 101 9.15 18.91 -5.65
C SER A 101 9.81 19.44 -4.39
N LEU A 102 9.91 18.63 -3.34
CA LEU A 102 10.57 18.97 -2.08
C LEU A 102 12.07 18.62 -2.05
N GLY A 103 12.60 18.05 -3.13
CA GLY A 103 14.00 17.61 -3.21
C GLY A 103 14.35 16.54 -2.18
N GLY A 104 13.41 15.63 -1.85
CA GLY A 104 13.61 14.56 -0.88
C GLY A 104 13.72 15.02 0.57
N LYS A 105 13.16 16.20 0.92
CA LYS A 105 13.24 16.79 2.26
C LYS A 105 11.85 17.12 2.80
N CYS A 106 11.72 17.07 4.13
CA CYS A 106 10.49 17.52 4.78
C CYS A 106 10.23 19.01 4.50
N ARG A 107 8.99 19.37 4.19
CA ARG A 107 8.56 20.76 3.96
C ARG A 107 8.83 21.67 5.15
N TYR A 108 8.70 21.15 6.37
CA TYR A 108 8.73 21.94 7.62
C TYR A 108 10.13 21.99 8.25
N CYS A 109 10.78 20.85 8.46
CA CYS A 109 12.07 20.80 9.16
C CYS A 109 13.28 20.54 8.25
N ARG A 110 13.06 20.36 6.93
CA ARG A 110 14.11 20.08 5.93
C ARG A 110 14.89 18.79 6.16
N ALA A 111 14.51 17.95 7.14
CA ALA A 111 15.12 16.65 7.34
C ALA A 111 14.95 15.77 6.08
N PRO A 112 15.93 14.92 5.73
CA PRO A 112 15.88 14.07 4.56
C PRO A 112 14.79 13.00 4.71
N ILE A 113 14.04 12.76 3.63
CA ILE A 113 13.05 11.68 3.51
C ILE A 113 13.76 10.49 2.85
N SER A 114 13.55 9.29 3.38
CA SER A 114 14.14 8.07 2.85
C SER A 114 13.73 7.85 1.37
N ARG A 115 14.72 7.51 0.53
CA ARG A 115 14.51 7.15 -0.88
C ARG A 115 13.67 5.88 -1.07
N ARG A 116 13.49 5.12 -0.03
CA ARG A 116 12.66 3.93 -0.04
C ARG A 116 11.21 4.22 -0.41
N TYR A 117 10.64 5.31 0.12
CA TYR A 117 9.25 5.68 -0.15
C TYR A 117 8.97 5.82 -1.66
N PRO A 118 9.65 6.72 -2.39
CA PRO A 118 9.44 6.85 -3.83
C PRO A 118 9.86 5.59 -4.62
N LEU A 119 10.80 4.79 -4.10
CA LEU A 119 11.21 3.55 -4.76
C LEU A 119 10.10 2.49 -4.72
N VAL A 120 9.43 2.31 -3.58
CA VAL A 120 8.28 1.39 -3.48
C VAL A 120 7.13 1.87 -4.37
N GLU A 121 6.83 3.17 -4.39
CA GLU A 121 5.80 3.75 -5.25
C GLU A 121 6.07 3.48 -6.73
N LEU A 122 7.29 3.76 -7.17
CA LEU A 122 7.70 3.56 -8.55
C LEU A 122 7.74 2.08 -8.94
N ALA A 123 8.28 1.21 -8.07
CA ALA A 123 8.33 -0.23 -8.32
C ALA A 123 6.92 -0.81 -8.45
N THR A 124 6.00 -0.42 -7.55
CA THR A 124 4.59 -0.83 -7.61
C THR A 124 3.95 -0.41 -8.94
N ALA A 125 4.16 0.85 -9.37
CA ALA A 125 3.59 1.36 -10.61
C ALA A 125 4.17 0.67 -11.84
N LEU A 126 5.49 0.46 -11.91
CA LEU A 126 6.14 -0.19 -13.05
C LEU A 126 5.73 -1.67 -13.17
N LEU A 127 5.72 -2.43 -12.08
CA LEU A 127 5.26 -3.81 -12.09
C LEU A 127 3.80 -3.91 -12.52
N SER A 128 2.95 -3.00 -12.04
CA SER A 128 1.54 -2.94 -12.46
C SER A 128 1.37 -2.65 -13.95
N VAL A 129 2.18 -1.77 -14.52
CA VAL A 129 2.17 -1.49 -15.98
C VAL A 129 2.58 -2.74 -16.78
N VAL A 130 3.60 -3.49 -16.33
CA VAL A 130 4.01 -4.74 -16.98
C VAL A 130 2.86 -5.76 -16.99
N VAL A 131 2.20 -5.93 -15.83
CA VAL A 131 1.03 -6.82 -15.73
C VAL A 131 -0.10 -6.35 -16.63
N ALA A 132 -0.47 -5.08 -16.56
CA ALA A 132 -1.53 -4.50 -17.36
C ALA A 132 -1.27 -4.58 -18.87
N TRP A 133 -0.01 -4.43 -19.28
CA TRP A 133 0.40 -4.58 -20.68
C TRP A 133 0.19 -5.99 -21.21
N GLN A 134 0.47 -7.01 -20.37
CA GLN A 134 0.32 -8.41 -20.76
C GLN A 134 -1.13 -8.90 -20.73
N THR A 135 -1.92 -8.42 -19.76
CA THR A 135 -3.27 -8.95 -19.50
C THR A 135 -4.39 -8.10 -20.09
N GLY A 136 -4.09 -6.83 -20.44
CA GLY A 136 -5.09 -5.87 -20.88
C GLY A 136 -6.11 -5.53 -19.77
N ALA A 137 -7.18 -4.82 -20.16
CA ALA A 137 -8.27 -4.47 -19.26
C ALA A 137 -9.25 -5.64 -19.08
N THR A 138 -8.85 -6.64 -18.31
CA THR A 138 -9.62 -7.87 -18.05
C THR A 138 -9.81 -8.10 -16.56
N SER A 139 -10.79 -8.92 -16.17
CA SER A 139 -10.97 -9.33 -14.77
C SER A 139 -9.75 -10.09 -14.23
N LEU A 140 -9.14 -10.91 -15.06
CA LEU A 140 -7.90 -11.62 -14.73
C LEU A 140 -6.72 -10.65 -14.53
N GLY A 141 -6.64 -9.60 -15.36
CA GLY A 141 -5.66 -8.53 -15.20
C GLY A 141 -5.78 -7.81 -13.86
N LEU A 142 -7.02 -7.51 -13.44
CA LEU A 142 -7.27 -6.92 -12.11
C LEU A 142 -6.81 -7.85 -10.98
N LEU A 143 -7.09 -9.14 -11.10
CA LEU A 143 -6.64 -10.14 -10.14
C LEU A 143 -5.11 -10.15 -10.03
N TYR A 144 -4.40 -10.17 -11.15
CA TYR A 144 -2.93 -10.14 -11.16
C TYR A 144 -2.36 -8.83 -10.60
N LEU A 145 -3.04 -7.69 -10.78
CA LEU A 145 -2.65 -6.44 -10.14
C LEU A 145 -2.75 -6.55 -8.61
N LEU A 146 -3.85 -7.09 -8.07
CA LEU A 146 -4.01 -7.30 -6.62
C LEU A 146 -2.91 -8.22 -6.05
N VAL A 147 -2.62 -9.34 -6.75
CA VAL A 147 -1.52 -10.24 -6.39
C VAL A 147 -0.19 -9.51 -6.40
N THR A 148 0.09 -8.72 -7.44
CA THR A 148 1.34 -7.96 -7.57
C THR A 148 1.51 -6.98 -6.40
N TRP A 149 0.47 -6.23 -6.02
CA TRP A 149 0.54 -5.30 -4.89
C TRP A 149 0.77 -6.01 -3.55
N ALA A 150 0.10 -7.15 -3.35
CA ALA A 150 0.33 -7.97 -2.16
C ALA A 150 1.76 -8.50 -2.11
N LEU A 151 2.31 -9.00 -3.22
CA LEU A 151 3.69 -9.48 -3.29
C LEU A 151 4.71 -8.36 -3.07
N VAL A 152 4.48 -7.14 -3.57
CA VAL A 152 5.35 -5.98 -3.29
C VAL A 152 5.36 -5.67 -1.80
N ALA A 153 4.19 -5.66 -1.14
CA ALA A 153 4.10 -5.42 0.30
C ALA A 153 4.82 -6.52 1.09
N LEU A 154 4.53 -7.80 0.79
CA LEU A 154 5.16 -8.94 1.46
C LEU A 154 6.68 -8.95 1.30
N SER A 155 7.17 -8.76 0.07
CA SER A 155 8.62 -8.71 -0.17
C SER A 155 9.31 -7.58 0.58
N ALA A 156 8.67 -6.40 0.66
CA ALA A 156 9.24 -5.27 1.38
C ALA A 156 9.20 -5.47 2.90
N ILE A 157 8.16 -6.11 3.45
CA ILE A 157 8.07 -6.47 4.87
C ILE A 157 9.12 -7.54 5.21
N ASP A 158 9.24 -8.57 4.37
CA ASP A 158 10.20 -9.66 4.57
C ASP A 158 11.66 -9.14 4.59
N ILE A 159 12.03 -8.26 3.65
CA ILE A 159 13.34 -7.61 3.63
C ILE A 159 13.63 -6.84 4.93
N ASP A 160 12.61 -6.23 5.54
CA ASP A 160 12.81 -5.42 6.75
C ASP A 160 12.80 -6.23 8.05
N THR A 161 11.92 -7.22 8.14
CA THR A 161 11.56 -7.84 9.42
C THR A 161 11.68 -9.36 9.40
N MET A 162 11.88 -9.97 8.23
CA MET A 162 11.81 -11.43 8.00
C MET A 162 10.48 -12.03 8.47
N LEU A 163 9.39 -11.24 8.40
CA LEU A 163 8.04 -11.66 8.75
C LEU A 163 7.18 -11.71 7.49
N LEU A 164 6.33 -12.72 7.41
CA LEU A 164 5.30 -12.86 6.38
C LEU A 164 3.92 -12.79 7.04
N PRO A 165 3.26 -11.62 7.05
CA PRO A 165 1.98 -11.44 7.71
C PRO A 165 0.88 -12.33 7.13
N ASP A 166 0.25 -13.15 7.98
CA ASP A 166 -0.87 -14.02 7.62
C ASP A 166 -2.07 -13.22 7.10
N GLN A 167 -2.24 -11.98 7.56
CA GLN A 167 -3.29 -11.08 7.11
C GLN A 167 -3.22 -10.78 5.60
N ILE A 168 -2.04 -10.94 4.97
CA ILE A 168 -1.86 -10.81 3.52
C ILE A 168 -1.73 -12.19 2.88
N ASN A 169 -0.95 -13.10 3.47
CA ASN A 169 -0.67 -14.42 2.91
C ASN A 169 -1.91 -15.30 2.77
N LEU A 170 -2.76 -15.37 3.80
CA LEU A 170 -3.94 -16.25 3.77
C LEU A 170 -4.97 -15.79 2.74
N PRO A 171 -5.37 -14.50 2.66
CA PRO A 171 -6.24 -14.04 1.57
C PRO A 171 -5.65 -14.29 0.18
N LEU A 172 -4.34 -14.11 0.01
CA LEU A 172 -3.66 -14.34 -1.26
C LEU A 172 -3.68 -15.82 -1.66
N LEU A 173 -3.47 -16.73 -0.69
CA LEU A 173 -3.56 -18.17 -0.89
C LEU A 173 -4.96 -18.59 -1.34
N TRP A 174 -6.01 -18.11 -0.64
CA TRP A 174 -7.40 -18.41 -1.01
C TRP A 174 -7.74 -17.84 -2.38
N LEU A 175 -7.29 -16.64 -2.68
CA LEU A 175 -7.48 -16.03 -3.99
C LEU A 175 -6.85 -16.87 -5.10
N ALA A 176 -5.64 -17.39 -4.87
CA ALA A 176 -4.94 -18.25 -5.84
C ALA A 176 -5.58 -19.63 -6.01
N LEU A 177 -6.24 -20.16 -4.97
CA LEU A 177 -6.94 -21.44 -5.04
C LEU A 177 -8.30 -21.37 -5.74
N LEU A 178 -8.92 -20.19 -5.75
CA LEU A 178 -10.25 -19.96 -6.34
C LEU A 178 -10.20 -19.38 -7.77
N ALA A 179 -9.04 -18.95 -8.26
CA ALA A 179 -8.83 -18.39 -9.59
C ALA A 179 -8.55 -19.46 -10.63
#